data_e41f406f4217701be21027dc39e4eff8
#
_entry.id   e41f406f4217701be21027dc39e4eff8
#
_cell.length_a   1.000
_cell.length_b   1.000
_cell.length_c   1.000
_cell.angle_alpha   90.00
_cell.angle_beta   90.00
_cell.angle_gamma   90.00
#
_symmetry.space_group_name_H-M   'P 1'
#
loop_
_entity.id
_entity.type
_entity.pdbx_description
1 polymer ?
#
loop_
_entity_poly.entity_id
_entity_poly.type
_entity_poly.pdbx_seq_one_letter_code
_entity_poly.pdbx_strand_id
1 'polypeptide(L)'
;MSTRPVQRQSQLITTFGPGAMVALPTRSVLIGGLDRWFAPKDPYTQIDEPSLARYLENWLRERGRIDEGRTLRLLTPPLAAGARSGDLPGVDVTVFPTWFVCERVEAPKIGEQERRGRRLVRWQDLDPAGGRRRYQHEDGKKDDVMPLRFVGACVEGHLQDIDWRWLLHSGQSCQE
;
A
#
# COMPACT_ATOMS: atom_id res chain seq x y z
N MET A 1 -5.34 10.66 -20.69
CA MET A 1 -5.18 9.20 -20.58
C MET A 1 -4.43 8.91 -19.28
N SER A 2 -5.10 8.34 -18.30
CA SER A 2 -4.44 7.95 -17.02
C SER A 2 -3.68 6.64 -17.29
N THR A 3 -2.37 6.73 -17.45
CA THR A 3 -1.52 5.54 -17.51
C THR A 3 -1.49 4.92 -16.12
N ARG A 4 -2.20 3.80 -15.94
CA ARG A 4 -2.08 3.00 -14.71
C ARG A 4 -0.66 2.45 -14.64
N PRO A 5 0.03 2.58 -13.51
CA PRO A 5 1.34 1.96 -13.35
C PRO A 5 1.18 0.43 -13.44
N VAL A 6 1.78 -0.16 -14.44
CA VAL A 6 1.78 -1.62 -14.64
C VAL A 6 3.10 -2.14 -14.12
N GLN A 7 3.05 -2.95 -13.08
CA GLN A 7 4.22 -3.67 -12.58
C GLN A 7 4.42 -4.95 -13.40
N ARG A 8 5.67 -5.26 -13.74
CA ARG A 8 5.99 -6.54 -14.40
C ARG A 8 5.88 -7.69 -13.40
N GLN A 9 5.44 -8.85 -13.83
CA GLN A 9 5.36 -10.05 -12.97
C GLN A 9 6.66 -10.35 -12.24
N SER A 10 7.79 -10.25 -12.92
CA SER A 10 9.10 -10.47 -12.29
C SER A 10 9.37 -9.50 -11.13
N GLN A 11 8.90 -8.27 -11.21
CA GLN A 11 9.06 -7.28 -10.13
C GLN A 11 8.23 -7.64 -8.90
N LEU A 12 7.07 -8.30 -9.05
CA LEU A 12 6.27 -8.78 -7.92
C LEU A 12 6.97 -9.91 -7.14
N ILE A 13 7.91 -10.62 -7.78
CA ILE A 13 8.68 -11.68 -7.14
C ILE A 13 9.99 -11.15 -6.58
N THR A 14 10.71 -10.34 -7.35
CA THR A 14 12.09 -9.95 -7.02
C THR A 14 12.19 -8.68 -6.19
N THR A 15 11.29 -7.73 -6.38
CA THR A 15 11.41 -6.37 -5.79
C THR A 15 10.19 -5.97 -4.98
N PHE A 16 8.99 -6.25 -5.49
CA PHE A 16 7.73 -5.79 -4.92
C PHE A 16 6.84 -6.96 -4.49
N GLY A 17 7.42 -7.94 -3.81
CA GLY A 17 6.69 -9.05 -3.22
C GLY A 17 5.79 -8.63 -2.05
N PRO A 18 5.07 -9.60 -1.43
CA PRO A 18 4.23 -9.34 -0.25
C PRO A 18 4.98 -8.57 0.84
N GLY A 19 4.34 -7.52 1.36
CA GLY A 19 4.93 -6.63 2.38
C GLY A 19 5.86 -5.53 1.83
N ALA A 20 6.19 -5.54 0.53
CA ALA A 20 7.01 -4.49 -0.05
C ALA A 20 6.24 -3.18 -0.17
N MET A 21 6.94 -2.06 0.05
CA MET A 21 6.40 -0.72 -0.17
C MET A 21 6.68 -0.25 -1.59
N VAL A 22 5.65 0.19 -2.28
CA VAL A 22 5.73 0.73 -3.65
C VAL A 22 5.29 2.19 -3.66
N ALA A 23 6.17 3.06 -4.15
CA ALA A 23 5.83 4.46 -4.38
C ALA A 23 5.12 4.62 -5.72
N LEU A 24 3.85 5.04 -5.67
CA LEU A 24 3.07 5.44 -6.83
C LEU A 24 3.07 6.97 -6.96
N PRO A 25 2.71 7.55 -8.10
CA PRO A 25 2.76 9.00 -8.31
C PRO A 25 2.00 9.84 -7.28
N THR A 26 0.90 9.31 -6.74
CA THR A 26 0.02 10.06 -5.83
C THR A 26 -0.07 9.47 -4.43
N ARG A 27 0.55 8.32 -4.18
CA ARG A 27 0.49 7.59 -2.89
C ARG A 27 1.57 6.52 -2.84
N SER A 28 1.90 6.07 -1.64
CA SER A 28 2.64 4.83 -1.45
C SER A 28 1.69 3.71 -1.01
N VAL A 29 2.02 2.48 -1.34
CA VAL A 29 1.20 1.31 -1.00
C VAL A 29 2.08 0.17 -0.51
N LEU A 30 1.53 -0.66 0.37
CA LEU A 30 2.09 -1.96 0.75
C LEU A 30 1.42 -3.06 -0.07
N ILE A 31 2.22 -3.95 -0.62
CA ILE A 31 1.73 -5.13 -1.33
C ILE A 31 1.13 -6.11 -0.31
N GLY A 32 -0.11 -6.51 -0.52
CA GLY A 32 -0.80 -7.49 0.31
C GLY A 32 -0.15 -8.87 0.28
N GLY A 33 -0.42 -9.69 1.29
CA GLY A 33 -0.02 -11.09 1.32
C GLY A 33 -0.66 -11.90 0.20
N LEU A 34 -0.13 -13.09 -0.06
CA LEU A 34 -0.64 -13.98 -1.12
C LEU A 34 -2.11 -14.37 -0.91
N ASP A 35 -2.56 -14.40 0.34
CA ASP A 35 -3.94 -14.62 0.75
C ASP A 35 -4.90 -13.51 0.28
N ARG A 36 -4.36 -12.33 0.01
CA ARG A 36 -5.09 -11.14 -0.44
C ARG A 36 -4.94 -10.87 -1.92
N TRP A 37 -4.19 -11.69 -2.64
CA TRP A 37 -4.09 -11.53 -4.08
C TRP A 37 -5.41 -11.94 -4.72
N PHE A 38 -6.01 -11.00 -5.45
CA PHE A 38 -7.29 -11.24 -6.08
C PHE A 38 -7.15 -12.25 -7.22
N ALA A 39 -7.92 -13.31 -7.14
CA ALA A 39 -7.95 -14.38 -8.11
C ALA A 39 -9.39 -14.55 -8.67
N PRO A 40 -9.78 -13.83 -9.71
CA PRO A 40 -10.96 -14.22 -10.48
C PRO A 40 -10.65 -15.56 -11.17
N LYS A 41 -11.68 -16.33 -11.47
CA LYS A 41 -11.60 -17.70 -12.01
C LYS A 41 -10.32 -17.97 -12.80
N ASP A 42 -9.41 -18.70 -12.16
CA ASP A 42 -8.16 -19.21 -12.72
C ASP A 42 -7.16 -18.16 -13.30
N PRO A 43 -6.77 -17.16 -12.51
CA PRO A 43 -5.88 -16.08 -12.97
C PRO A 43 -4.41 -16.47 -12.96
N TYR A 44 -4.09 -17.64 -12.44
CA TYR A 44 -2.73 -18.12 -12.31
C TYR A 44 -2.41 -19.12 -13.40
N THR A 45 -1.33 -18.90 -14.11
CA THR A 45 -0.77 -19.93 -14.98
C THR A 45 0.09 -20.84 -14.11
N GLN A 46 -0.16 -22.13 -14.19
CA GLN A 46 0.66 -23.11 -13.51
C GLN A 46 2.01 -23.21 -14.25
N ILE A 47 3.08 -23.22 -13.46
CA ILE A 47 4.43 -23.44 -13.95
C ILE A 47 4.69 -24.95 -13.89
N ASP A 48 4.98 -25.55 -15.02
CA ASP A 48 5.30 -26.98 -15.12
C ASP A 48 6.80 -27.20 -14.91
N GLU A 49 7.20 -27.27 -13.63
CA GLU A 49 8.57 -27.56 -13.20
C GLU A 49 8.57 -28.60 -12.07
N PRO A 50 8.38 -29.88 -12.43
CA PRO A 50 8.19 -30.95 -11.45
C PRO A 50 9.43 -31.18 -10.57
N SER A 51 10.63 -30.93 -11.07
CA SER A 51 11.87 -31.06 -10.28
C SER A 51 11.95 -30.03 -9.19
N LEU A 52 11.62 -28.77 -9.50
CA LEU A 52 11.58 -27.68 -8.52
C LEU A 52 10.45 -27.90 -7.52
N ALA A 53 9.27 -28.30 -7.98
CA ALA A 53 8.14 -28.59 -7.11
C ALA A 53 8.49 -29.64 -6.06
N ARG A 54 9.08 -30.77 -6.50
CA ARG A 54 9.50 -31.87 -5.61
C ARG A 54 10.59 -31.43 -4.62
N TYR A 55 11.57 -30.66 -5.07
CA TYR A 55 12.61 -30.12 -4.21
C TYR A 55 12.00 -29.24 -3.10
N LEU A 56 11.13 -28.31 -3.47
CA LEU A 56 10.46 -27.42 -2.51
C LEU A 56 9.51 -28.18 -1.57
N GLU A 57 8.79 -29.21 -2.06
CA GLU A 57 7.98 -30.07 -1.20
C GLU A 57 8.82 -30.74 -0.11
N ASN A 58 9.93 -31.35 -0.48
CA ASN A 58 10.82 -31.99 0.49
C ASN A 58 11.38 -30.98 1.50
N TRP A 59 11.84 -29.85 1.00
CA TRP A 59 12.37 -28.77 1.83
C TRP A 59 11.34 -28.21 2.82
N LEU A 60 10.07 -28.07 2.42
CA LEU A 60 8.96 -27.64 3.29
C LEU A 60 8.54 -28.71 4.29
N ARG A 61 8.53 -30.00 3.89
CA ARG A 61 8.23 -31.12 4.81
C ARG A 61 9.26 -31.24 5.92
N GLU A 62 10.54 -31.20 5.58
CA GLU A 62 11.63 -31.22 6.57
C GLU A 62 11.51 -30.11 7.62
N ARG A 63 10.85 -29.01 7.29
CA ARG A 63 10.60 -27.86 8.17
C ARG A 63 9.20 -27.86 8.82
N GLY A 64 8.43 -28.91 8.62
CA GLY A 64 7.05 -29.02 9.14
C GLY A 64 6.12 -27.93 8.63
N ARG A 65 6.37 -27.42 7.41
CA ARG A 65 5.57 -26.36 6.78
C ARG A 65 4.47 -26.88 5.85
N ILE A 66 4.51 -28.14 5.50
CA ILE A 66 3.53 -28.80 4.64
C ILE A 66 3.28 -30.22 5.19
N ASP A 67 2.00 -30.59 5.25
CA ASP A 67 1.59 -31.92 5.73
C ASP A 67 1.90 -33.02 4.72
N GLU A 68 2.01 -34.26 5.19
CA GLU A 68 2.12 -35.44 4.32
C GLU A 68 0.89 -35.55 3.42
N GLY A 69 1.13 -35.80 2.11
CA GLY A 69 0.07 -35.93 1.10
C GLY A 69 -0.36 -34.64 0.42
N ARG A 70 0.10 -33.49 0.85
CA ARG A 70 -0.08 -32.24 0.09
C ARG A 70 0.95 -32.11 -1.03
N THR A 71 0.49 -31.74 -2.21
CA THR A 71 1.32 -31.44 -3.38
C THR A 71 1.43 -29.92 -3.57
N LEU A 72 2.63 -29.48 -3.93
CA LEU A 72 2.91 -28.08 -4.22
C LEU A 72 2.59 -27.76 -5.68
N ARG A 73 1.87 -26.67 -5.92
CA ARG A 73 1.70 -26.12 -7.26
C ARG A 73 2.47 -24.81 -7.36
N LEU A 74 3.28 -24.70 -8.40
CA LEU A 74 3.98 -23.46 -8.73
C LEU A 74 3.07 -22.62 -9.62
N LEU A 75 2.81 -21.39 -9.23
CA LEU A 75 1.90 -20.49 -9.94
C LEU A 75 2.60 -19.18 -10.28
N THR A 76 2.28 -18.62 -11.44
CA THR A 76 2.72 -17.25 -11.77
C THR A 76 1.91 -16.22 -10.99
N PRO A 77 2.47 -15.05 -10.68
CA PRO A 77 1.66 -13.93 -10.17
C PRO A 77 0.58 -13.53 -11.19
N PRO A 78 -0.52 -12.91 -10.74
CA PRO A 78 -1.59 -12.49 -11.64
C PRO A 78 -1.08 -11.50 -12.68
N LEU A 79 -1.51 -11.68 -13.93
CA LEU A 79 -1.19 -10.79 -15.06
C LEU A 79 -2.25 -9.71 -15.19
N ALA A 80 -1.80 -8.47 -15.36
CA ALA A 80 -2.68 -7.35 -15.73
C ALA A 80 -2.97 -7.31 -17.26
N ALA A 81 -2.85 -8.42 -17.97
CA ALA A 81 -2.92 -8.45 -19.42
C ALA A 81 -4.37 -8.32 -19.92
N GLY A 82 -4.67 -7.22 -20.57
CA GLY A 82 -5.80 -7.10 -21.52
C GLY A 82 -7.22 -7.00 -20.95
N ALA A 83 -7.42 -7.01 -19.65
CA ALA A 83 -8.74 -6.95 -19.08
C ALA A 83 -9.31 -5.52 -19.09
N ARG A 84 -10.52 -5.39 -19.59
CA ARG A 84 -11.31 -4.17 -19.50
C ARG A 84 -11.76 -3.95 -18.05
N SER A 85 -11.86 -2.70 -17.67
CA SER A 85 -12.24 -2.16 -16.36
C SER A 85 -13.24 -3.03 -15.56
N GLY A 86 -12.86 -3.47 -14.39
CA GLY A 86 -13.72 -4.13 -13.39
C GLY A 86 -13.23 -5.47 -12.88
N ASP A 87 -12.76 -6.36 -13.75
CA ASP A 87 -12.41 -7.75 -13.43
C ASP A 87 -10.92 -8.06 -13.60
N LEU A 88 -10.06 -7.07 -13.42
CA LEU A 88 -8.63 -7.26 -13.57
C LEU A 88 -8.07 -8.10 -12.43
N PRO A 89 -7.43 -9.25 -12.73
CA PRO A 89 -6.59 -9.90 -11.76
C PRO A 89 -5.53 -8.91 -11.32
N GLY A 90 -5.42 -8.69 -10.04
CA GLY A 90 -4.51 -7.71 -9.46
C GLY A 90 -3.96 -8.20 -8.15
N VAL A 91 -2.94 -7.51 -7.69
CA VAL A 91 -2.41 -7.68 -6.35
C VAL A 91 -3.08 -6.67 -5.45
N ASP A 92 -3.69 -7.14 -4.37
CA ASP A 92 -4.30 -6.28 -3.39
C ASP A 92 -3.24 -5.46 -2.66
N VAL A 93 -3.51 -4.19 -2.46
CA VAL A 93 -2.58 -3.25 -1.86
C VAL A 93 -3.27 -2.39 -0.80
N THR A 94 -2.53 -2.03 0.23
CA THR A 94 -2.99 -1.11 1.27
C THR A 94 -2.24 0.21 1.14
N VAL A 95 -2.96 1.33 1.17
CA VAL A 95 -2.32 2.66 1.19
C VAL A 95 -1.56 2.84 2.50
N PHE A 96 -0.27 3.13 2.40
CA PHE A 96 0.60 3.33 3.53
C PHE A 96 1.84 4.15 3.12
N PRO A 97 2.24 5.16 3.91
CA PRO A 97 1.57 5.67 5.10
C PRO A 97 0.20 6.31 4.78
N THR A 98 -0.67 6.43 5.81
CA THR A 98 -2.02 6.98 5.63
C THR A 98 -2.09 8.49 5.81
N TRP A 99 -0.99 9.15 6.18
CA TRP A 99 -0.91 10.58 6.36
C TRP A 99 -0.43 11.31 5.10
N PHE A 100 -1.05 12.45 4.84
CA PHE A 100 -0.76 13.32 3.71
C PHE A 100 -0.62 14.76 4.18
N VAL A 101 0.14 15.56 3.43
CA VAL A 101 0.27 17.00 3.63
C VAL A 101 -0.51 17.72 2.54
N CYS A 102 -1.42 18.62 2.93
CA CYS A 102 -2.11 19.48 1.98
C CYS A 102 -1.13 20.49 1.37
N GLU A 103 -1.25 20.76 0.07
CA GLU A 103 -0.37 21.71 -0.62
C GLU A 103 -0.69 23.17 -0.23
N ARG A 104 -1.91 23.45 0.22
CA ARG A 104 -2.29 24.78 0.69
C ARG A 104 -1.51 25.15 1.96
N VAL A 105 -0.93 26.33 1.93
CA VAL A 105 -0.34 26.95 3.12
C VAL A 105 -1.45 27.72 3.84
N GLU A 106 -1.76 27.33 5.06
CA GLU A 106 -2.74 28.03 5.91
C GLU A 106 -2.06 29.25 6.57
N ALA A 107 -2.75 30.37 6.53
CA ALA A 107 -2.34 31.56 7.30
C ALA A 107 -2.62 31.31 8.79
N PRO A 108 -1.82 31.89 9.71
CA PRO A 108 -2.08 31.78 11.15
C PRO A 108 -3.44 32.40 11.49
N LYS A 109 -4.16 31.77 12.43
CA LYS A 109 -5.39 32.34 12.97
C LYS A 109 -5.04 33.60 13.79
N ILE A 110 -5.98 34.53 13.85
CA ILE A 110 -5.82 35.79 14.62
C ILE A 110 -5.46 35.43 16.06
N GLY A 111 -4.30 35.91 16.53
CA GLY A 111 -3.79 35.63 17.87
C GLY A 111 -2.71 34.53 17.96
N GLU A 112 -2.47 33.78 16.90
CA GLU A 112 -1.36 32.84 16.82
C GLU A 112 -0.10 33.53 16.27
N GLN A 113 1.07 33.08 16.73
CA GLN A 113 2.35 33.54 16.14
C GLN A 113 2.35 33.24 14.64
N GLU A 114 2.97 34.10 13.84
CA GLU A 114 3.04 34.06 12.35
C GLU A 114 3.67 32.74 11.79
N ARG A 115 3.15 31.60 12.17
CA ARG A 115 3.59 30.31 11.64
C ARG A 115 2.70 29.89 10.50
N ARG A 116 3.25 29.98 9.29
CA ARG A 116 2.62 29.36 8.12
C ARG A 116 2.74 27.86 8.22
N GLY A 117 1.63 27.16 8.23
CA GLY A 117 1.58 25.71 8.32
C GLY A 117 0.89 25.08 7.12
N ARG A 118 1.10 23.78 6.96
CA ARG A 118 0.32 22.95 6.04
C ARG A 118 -0.42 21.92 6.85
N ARG A 119 -1.67 21.67 6.48
CA ARG A 119 -2.52 20.71 7.21
C ARG A 119 -2.08 19.27 6.94
N LEU A 120 -1.98 18.48 7.99
CA LEU A 120 -1.88 17.02 7.92
C LEU A 120 -3.29 16.44 7.84
N VAL A 121 -3.50 15.56 6.88
CA VAL A 121 -4.80 14.93 6.62
C VAL A 121 -4.61 13.41 6.46
N ARG A 122 -5.62 12.63 6.82
CA ARG A 122 -5.58 11.18 6.63
C ARG A 122 -6.15 10.79 5.27
N TRP A 123 -5.72 9.65 4.76
CA TRP A 123 -6.23 9.08 3.52
C TRP A 123 -7.75 8.96 3.48
N GLN A 124 -8.37 8.59 4.59
CA GLN A 124 -9.82 8.44 4.71
C GLN A 124 -10.58 9.76 4.60
N ASP A 125 -9.94 10.88 4.94
CA ASP A 125 -10.54 12.23 4.93
C ASP A 125 -10.45 12.89 3.54
N LEU A 126 -9.85 12.19 2.56
CA LEU A 126 -9.68 12.70 1.21
C LEU A 126 -10.88 12.33 0.35
N ASP A 127 -11.31 13.27 -0.48
CA ASP A 127 -12.38 13.06 -1.46
C ASP A 127 -11.98 12.00 -2.49
N PRO A 128 -12.75 10.91 -2.63
CA PRO A 128 -12.44 9.83 -3.56
C PRO A 128 -12.73 10.17 -5.04
N ALA A 129 -13.37 11.30 -5.33
CA ALA A 129 -13.81 11.63 -6.67
C ALA A 129 -12.63 11.88 -7.62
N GLY A 130 -12.71 11.33 -8.84
CA GLY A 130 -11.85 11.69 -9.96
C GLY A 130 -10.50 11.00 -10.04
N GLY A 131 -10.25 9.91 -9.31
CA GLY A 131 -9.00 9.13 -9.43
C GLY A 131 -7.78 9.75 -8.76
N ARG A 132 -7.75 11.03 -8.51
CA ARG A 132 -6.79 11.75 -7.69
C ARG A 132 -7.52 12.26 -6.44
N ARG A 133 -7.12 11.78 -5.27
CA ARG A 133 -7.72 12.21 -4.03
C ARG A 133 -7.25 13.61 -3.66
N ARG A 134 -8.19 14.46 -3.21
CA ARG A 134 -7.95 15.83 -2.77
C ARG A 134 -8.54 16.06 -1.40
N TYR A 135 -7.97 16.97 -0.65
CA TYR A 135 -8.56 17.41 0.59
C TYR A 135 -9.55 18.55 0.32
N GLN A 136 -10.77 18.43 0.84
CA GLN A 136 -11.79 19.47 0.78
C GLN A 136 -11.76 20.29 2.07
N HIS A 137 -11.48 21.57 1.92
CA HIS A 137 -11.48 22.53 3.02
C HIS A 137 -12.89 23.00 3.39
N GLU A 138 -13.03 23.62 4.57
CA GLU A 138 -14.29 24.18 5.05
C GLU A 138 -14.87 25.26 4.12
N ASP A 139 -14.01 25.96 3.37
CA ASP A 139 -14.41 26.92 2.32
C ASP A 139 -14.90 26.25 1.02
N GLY A 140 -15.04 24.93 1.00
CA GLY A 140 -15.47 24.13 -0.13
C GLY A 140 -14.45 23.92 -1.22
N LYS A 141 -13.27 24.56 -1.14
CA LYS A 141 -12.19 24.36 -2.12
C LYS A 141 -11.45 23.06 -1.88
N LYS A 142 -10.96 22.48 -2.96
CA LYS A 142 -10.21 21.21 -2.94
C LYS A 142 -8.79 21.45 -3.39
N ASP A 143 -7.85 21.05 -2.55
CA ASP A 143 -6.43 21.14 -2.83
C ASP A 143 -5.78 19.77 -2.97
N ASP A 144 -4.71 19.72 -3.72
CA ASP A 144 -3.90 18.54 -3.89
C ASP A 144 -3.15 18.21 -2.58
N VAL A 145 -2.85 16.93 -2.42
CA VAL A 145 -2.14 16.43 -1.24
C VAL A 145 -0.93 15.60 -1.67
N MET A 146 0.12 15.64 -0.87
CA MET A 146 1.31 14.82 -1.04
C MET A 146 1.40 13.77 0.08
N PRO A 147 1.76 12.51 -0.22
CA PRO A 147 1.97 11.51 0.82
C PRO A 147 3.13 11.91 1.73
N LEU A 148 2.92 11.80 3.03
CA LEU A 148 3.98 11.97 4.01
C LEU A 148 4.83 10.69 4.01
N ARG A 149 6.16 10.85 3.90
CA ARG A 149 7.08 9.72 3.69
C ARG A 149 7.79 9.25 4.97
N PHE A 150 7.25 9.58 6.14
CA PHE A 150 7.78 9.14 7.41
C PHE A 150 6.94 8.00 7.98
N VAL A 151 7.59 6.96 8.43
CA VAL A 151 6.97 5.77 9.01
C VAL A 151 7.76 5.34 10.24
N GLY A 152 7.08 4.74 11.20
CA GLY A 152 7.73 4.02 12.29
C GLY A 152 8.04 2.60 11.87
N ALA A 153 9.24 2.12 12.22
CA ALA A 153 9.63 0.73 11.98
C ALA A 153 10.34 0.19 13.23
N CYS A 154 10.16 -1.09 13.53
CA CYS A 154 10.89 -1.78 14.59
C CYS A 154 11.86 -2.82 14.03
N VAL A 155 12.72 -3.34 14.87
CA VAL A 155 13.71 -4.36 14.49
C VAL A 155 13.10 -5.69 14.06
N GLU A 156 11.85 -5.94 14.42
CA GLU A 156 11.08 -7.11 14.02
C GLU A 156 10.36 -6.95 12.67
N GLY A 157 10.52 -5.79 12.01
CA GLY A 157 9.95 -5.51 10.70
C GLY A 157 8.51 -4.99 10.72
N HIS A 158 7.93 -4.65 11.87
CA HIS A 158 6.64 -4.01 11.93
C HIS A 158 6.73 -2.57 11.43
N LEU A 159 5.75 -2.17 10.64
CA LEU A 159 5.61 -0.81 10.12
C LEU A 159 4.34 -0.17 10.67
N GLN A 160 4.41 1.10 11.04
CA GLN A 160 3.26 1.86 11.49
C GLN A 160 3.33 3.31 11.02
N ASP A 161 2.17 3.95 10.93
CA ASP A 161 2.12 5.40 10.81
C ASP A 161 2.65 6.06 12.08
N ILE A 162 3.29 7.21 11.91
CA ILE A 162 3.70 8.02 13.06
C ILE A 162 2.44 8.64 13.68
N ASP A 163 2.28 8.50 14.97
CA ASP A 163 1.29 9.26 15.72
C ASP A 163 1.79 10.70 15.91
N TRP A 164 1.44 11.55 14.95
CA TRP A 164 1.87 12.96 14.92
C TRP A 164 1.33 13.75 16.11
N ARG A 165 0.15 13.41 16.63
CA ARG A 165 -0.40 14.08 17.80
C ARG A 165 0.45 13.77 19.03
N TRP A 166 0.71 12.50 19.26
CA TRP A 166 1.55 12.07 20.37
C TRP A 166 2.97 12.66 20.27
N LEU A 167 3.56 12.66 19.08
CA LEU A 167 4.91 13.17 18.85
C LEU A 167 5.00 14.68 19.12
N LEU A 168 4.04 15.46 18.61
CA LEU A 168 4.03 16.92 18.74
C LEU A 168 3.70 17.38 20.16
N HIS A 169 2.88 16.64 20.87
CA HIS A 169 2.49 16.95 22.26
C HIS A 169 3.34 16.23 23.32
N SER A 170 4.47 15.62 22.92
CA SER A 170 5.38 14.90 23.82
C SER A 170 4.67 13.85 24.69
N GLY A 171 3.70 13.15 24.13
CA GLY A 171 2.91 12.12 24.82
C GLY A 171 1.78 12.65 25.70
N GLN A 172 1.56 13.95 25.75
CA GLN A 172 0.40 14.52 26.46
C GLN A 172 -0.84 14.47 25.57
N SER A 173 -2.01 14.30 26.18
CA SER A 173 -3.29 14.36 25.45
C SER A 173 -3.55 15.76 24.90
N CYS A 174 -3.95 15.86 23.63
CA CYS A 174 -4.41 17.11 23.06
C CYS A 174 -5.74 17.49 23.72
N GLN A 175 -5.82 18.71 24.23
CA GLN A 175 -7.02 19.25 24.91
C GLN A 175 -7.96 20.01 23.93
N GLU A 176 -7.73 19.90 22.60
CA GLU A 176 -8.60 20.48 21.58
C GLU A 176 -9.48 19.44 20.92
#